data_810b6767d0e804e3176bfefd2a0be31f
#
_entry.id   810b6767d0e804e3176bfefd2a0be31f
#
_cell.length_a   1.000
_cell.length_b   1.000
_cell.length_c   1.000
_cell.angle_alpha   90.00
_cell.angle_beta   90.00
_cell.angle_gamma   90.00
#
_symmetry.space_group_name_H-M   'P 1'
#
loop_
_entity.id
_entity.type
_entity.pdbx_description
1 polymer ?
#
loop_
_entity_poly.entity_id
_entity_poly.type
_entity_poly.pdbx_seq_one_letter_code
_entity_poly.pdbx_strand_id
1 'polypeptide(L)'
;MTGLQPPPHILVLDDDQRLRELLQRFLTEQGFRVSALPDARDLARRLERDPPHLMVLDWMMPHEDGLSVCKRLRGGGDRTPIIMLTAKGEDDERIDGLDAGADDYLAKPFNPRELVARIQAVLRRAADVSPGAPIPTDQPMTFGDCEVNFATRVLTRSGVALDLTTSEFAMLRVFVTHPHEPLTRERLSMLARGKEHEVFDRAIDVQVSRLRKLIELDAGKPRYIQTVWGRGYVFVPD
;
A
#
# COMPACT_ATOMS: atom_id res chain seq x y z
N MET A 1 -17.71 7.01 -27.54
CA MET A 1 -17.86 5.60 -27.08
C MET A 1 -16.92 5.43 -25.91
N THR A 2 -17.41 5.60 -24.71
CA THR A 2 -16.67 5.36 -23.46
C THR A 2 -16.43 3.84 -23.36
N GLY A 3 -15.20 3.40 -23.66
CA GLY A 3 -14.81 2.02 -23.48
C GLY A 3 -14.97 1.64 -22.02
N LEU A 4 -15.90 0.74 -21.69
CA LEU A 4 -16.03 0.13 -20.38
C LEU A 4 -14.71 -0.59 -20.09
N GLN A 5 -13.90 -0.03 -19.19
CA GLN A 5 -12.75 -0.75 -18.66
C GLN A 5 -13.27 -2.01 -17.96
N PRO A 6 -12.60 -3.16 -18.13
CA PRO A 6 -13.02 -4.38 -17.45
C PRO A 6 -13.00 -4.14 -15.92
N PRO A 7 -13.91 -4.79 -15.18
CA PRO A 7 -13.98 -4.62 -13.74
C PRO A 7 -12.65 -5.01 -13.06
N PRO A 8 -12.20 -4.27 -12.06
CA PRO A 8 -10.97 -4.59 -11.33
C PRO A 8 -11.03 -6.00 -10.74
N HIS A 9 -9.94 -6.75 -10.91
CA HIS A 9 -9.82 -8.11 -10.41
C HIS A 9 -9.27 -8.13 -8.99
N ILE A 10 -10.02 -8.71 -8.07
CA ILE A 10 -9.65 -8.90 -6.67
C ILE A 10 -9.38 -10.39 -6.43
N LEU A 11 -8.24 -10.71 -5.88
CA LEU A 11 -7.91 -12.08 -5.44
C LEU A 11 -8.02 -12.17 -3.92
N VAL A 12 -8.86 -13.05 -3.41
CA VAL A 12 -9.05 -13.29 -1.98
C VAL A 12 -8.31 -14.58 -1.60
N LEU A 13 -7.42 -14.51 -0.62
CA LEU A 13 -6.77 -15.66 0.02
C LEU A 13 -7.20 -15.69 1.48
N ASP A 14 -7.91 -16.74 1.87
CA ASP A 14 -8.40 -16.95 3.24
C ASP A 14 -8.74 -18.45 3.38
N ASP A 15 -8.45 -19.10 4.51
CA ASP A 15 -8.74 -20.52 4.68
C ASP A 15 -10.20 -20.79 5.08
N ASP A 16 -10.92 -19.78 5.60
CA ASP A 16 -12.35 -19.88 5.90
C ASP A 16 -13.19 -19.86 4.60
N GLN A 17 -13.73 -21.02 4.24
CA GLN A 17 -14.57 -21.17 3.06
C GLN A 17 -15.82 -20.25 3.10
N ARG A 18 -16.43 -20.09 4.25
CA ARG A 18 -17.67 -19.28 4.41
C ARG A 18 -17.35 -17.80 4.14
N LEU A 19 -16.22 -17.33 4.67
CA LEU A 19 -15.78 -15.95 4.44
C LEU A 19 -15.43 -15.74 2.98
N ARG A 20 -14.71 -16.67 2.33
CA ARG A 20 -14.41 -16.59 0.89
C ARG A 20 -15.68 -16.49 0.05
N GLU A 21 -16.66 -17.36 0.28
CA GLU A 21 -17.95 -17.36 -0.46
C GLU A 21 -18.72 -16.05 -0.24
N LEU A 22 -18.76 -15.56 0.99
CA LEU A 22 -19.39 -14.27 1.33
C LEU A 22 -18.70 -13.12 0.60
N LEU A 23 -17.38 -13.05 0.69
CA LEU A 23 -16.61 -11.98 0.03
C LEU A 23 -16.73 -12.06 -1.48
N GLN A 24 -16.66 -13.25 -2.06
CA GLN A 24 -16.80 -13.43 -3.52
C GLN A 24 -18.15 -12.92 -4.02
N ARG A 25 -19.24 -13.29 -3.35
CA ARG A 25 -20.58 -12.80 -3.70
C ARG A 25 -20.69 -11.30 -3.51
N PHE A 26 -20.33 -10.80 -2.31
CA PHE A 26 -20.51 -9.41 -1.97
C PHE A 26 -19.68 -8.47 -2.86
N LEU A 27 -18.39 -8.77 -3.08
CA LEU A 27 -17.53 -7.96 -3.93
C LEU A 27 -17.95 -8.01 -5.40
N THR A 28 -18.49 -9.15 -5.88
CA THR A 28 -19.04 -9.24 -7.24
C THR A 28 -20.28 -8.35 -7.39
N GLU A 29 -21.16 -8.31 -6.39
CA GLU A 29 -22.30 -7.37 -6.36
C GLU A 29 -21.86 -5.90 -6.36
N GLN A 30 -20.67 -5.62 -5.84
CA GLN A 30 -20.08 -4.27 -5.88
C GLN A 30 -19.32 -3.95 -7.18
N GLY A 31 -19.40 -4.85 -8.19
CA GLY A 31 -18.83 -4.59 -9.52
C GLY A 31 -17.37 -5.02 -9.68
N PHE A 32 -16.81 -5.82 -8.79
CA PHE A 32 -15.46 -6.39 -8.93
C PHE A 32 -15.51 -7.76 -9.60
N ARG A 33 -14.46 -8.10 -10.35
CA ARG A 33 -14.19 -9.49 -10.73
C ARG A 33 -13.42 -10.15 -9.58
N VAL A 34 -13.91 -11.27 -9.07
CA VAL A 34 -13.35 -11.88 -7.86
C VAL A 34 -12.89 -13.31 -8.12
N SER A 35 -11.69 -13.63 -7.65
CA SER A 35 -11.17 -15.00 -7.55
C SER A 35 -10.85 -15.28 -6.09
N ALA A 36 -10.91 -16.55 -5.69
CA ALA A 36 -10.58 -16.95 -4.32
C ALA A 36 -9.69 -18.19 -4.30
N LEU A 37 -8.77 -18.24 -3.35
CA LEU A 37 -7.89 -19.37 -3.05
C LEU A 37 -7.95 -19.67 -1.56
N PRO A 38 -7.92 -20.96 -1.15
CA PRO A 38 -7.92 -21.34 0.26
C PRO A 38 -6.56 -21.19 0.94
N ASP A 39 -5.48 -21.12 0.16
CA ASP A 39 -4.10 -21.00 0.62
C ASP A 39 -3.17 -20.53 -0.52
N ALA A 40 -1.89 -20.40 -0.24
CA ALA A 40 -0.89 -19.84 -1.15
C ALA A 40 -0.26 -20.87 -2.12
N ARG A 41 -0.63 -22.16 -2.08
CA ARG A 41 0.00 -23.22 -2.90
C ARG A 41 -0.12 -22.99 -4.40
N ASP A 42 -1.27 -22.50 -4.84
CA ASP A 42 -1.54 -22.21 -6.25
C ASP A 42 -1.35 -20.72 -6.62
N LEU A 43 -0.88 -19.89 -5.68
CA LEU A 43 -0.79 -18.45 -5.85
C LEU A 43 0.14 -18.05 -7.00
N ALA A 44 1.36 -18.60 -7.08
CA ALA A 44 2.32 -18.26 -8.13
C ALA A 44 1.74 -18.51 -9.53
N ARG A 45 1.19 -19.71 -9.75
CA ARG A 45 0.52 -20.07 -11.02
C ARG A 45 -0.67 -19.16 -11.34
N ARG A 46 -1.39 -18.71 -10.31
CA ARG A 46 -2.52 -17.80 -10.48
C ARG A 46 -2.07 -16.40 -10.91
N LEU A 47 -1.03 -15.87 -10.27
CA LEU A 47 -0.48 -14.56 -10.60
C LEU A 47 0.09 -14.50 -12.03
N GLU A 48 0.77 -15.57 -12.48
CA GLU A 48 1.29 -15.66 -13.85
C GLU A 48 0.16 -15.68 -14.90
N ARG A 49 -0.93 -16.41 -14.61
CA ARG A 49 -2.01 -16.61 -15.58
C ARG A 49 -3.01 -15.45 -15.63
N ASP A 50 -3.33 -14.89 -14.49
CA ASP A 50 -4.42 -13.91 -14.35
C ASP A 50 -4.10 -12.96 -13.16
N PRO A 51 -3.17 -12.00 -13.36
CA PRO A 51 -2.72 -11.12 -12.30
C PRO A 51 -3.88 -10.26 -11.77
N PRO A 52 -4.08 -10.19 -10.44
CA PRO A 52 -5.09 -9.36 -9.84
C PRO A 52 -4.63 -7.89 -9.77
N HIS A 53 -5.60 -6.99 -9.68
CA HIS A 53 -5.36 -5.57 -9.41
C HIS A 53 -5.13 -5.30 -7.92
N LEU A 54 -5.61 -6.21 -7.05
CA LEU A 54 -5.44 -6.15 -5.61
C LEU A 54 -5.65 -7.54 -5.00
N MET A 55 -4.87 -7.86 -3.97
CA MET A 55 -5.06 -9.05 -3.14
C MET A 55 -5.64 -8.69 -1.77
N VAL A 56 -6.61 -9.47 -1.31
CA VAL A 56 -7.08 -9.51 0.08
C VAL A 56 -6.51 -10.79 0.68
N LEU A 57 -5.66 -10.67 1.68
CA LEU A 57 -4.82 -11.75 2.18
C LEU A 57 -5.04 -11.95 3.67
N ASP A 58 -5.53 -13.13 4.06
CA ASP A 58 -5.63 -13.47 5.46
C ASP A 58 -4.25 -13.64 6.08
N TRP A 59 -4.09 -13.15 7.31
CA TRP A 59 -2.88 -13.36 8.08
C TRP A 59 -2.69 -14.82 8.46
N MET A 60 -3.75 -15.45 8.97
CA MET A 60 -3.72 -16.81 9.52
C MET A 60 -4.17 -17.82 8.47
N MET A 61 -3.24 -18.35 7.71
CA MET A 61 -3.51 -19.41 6.74
C MET A 61 -2.67 -20.66 7.02
N PRO A 62 -3.16 -21.86 6.69
CA PRO A 62 -2.38 -23.08 6.80
C PRO A 62 -1.22 -23.10 5.80
N HIS A 63 -0.14 -23.78 6.16
CA HIS A 63 1.10 -24.00 5.38
C HIS A 63 2.00 -22.77 5.26
N GLU A 64 1.50 -21.64 4.78
CA GLU A 64 2.23 -20.38 4.67
C GLU A 64 1.32 -19.24 5.13
N ASP A 65 1.70 -18.53 6.20
CA ASP A 65 0.95 -17.39 6.71
C ASP A 65 0.99 -16.20 5.73
N GLY A 66 0.00 -15.30 5.86
CA GLY A 66 -0.12 -14.16 4.97
C GLY A 66 1.07 -13.22 5.01
N LEU A 67 1.74 -13.09 6.15
CA LEU A 67 2.93 -12.27 6.30
C LEU A 67 4.08 -12.81 5.46
N SER A 68 4.31 -14.13 5.51
CA SER A 68 5.32 -14.83 4.72
C SER A 68 5.03 -14.71 3.22
N VAL A 69 3.76 -14.87 2.82
CA VAL A 69 3.32 -14.65 1.43
C VAL A 69 3.64 -13.23 0.98
N CYS A 70 3.29 -12.23 1.78
CA CYS A 70 3.54 -10.82 1.47
C CYS A 70 5.05 -10.56 1.29
N LYS A 71 5.89 -11.00 2.25
CA LYS A 71 7.36 -10.87 2.17
C LYS A 71 7.94 -11.54 0.92
N ARG A 72 7.47 -12.75 0.60
CA ARG A 72 7.92 -13.49 -0.58
C ARG A 72 7.56 -12.76 -1.88
N LEU A 73 6.34 -12.25 -2.00
CA LEU A 73 5.91 -11.49 -3.17
C LEU A 73 6.74 -10.23 -3.35
N ARG A 74 6.92 -9.44 -2.28
CA ARG A 74 7.73 -8.22 -2.31
C ARG A 74 9.20 -8.49 -2.61
N GLY A 75 9.77 -9.56 -2.04
CA GLY A 75 11.13 -10.02 -2.33
C GLY A 75 11.30 -10.48 -3.78
N GLY A 76 10.24 -11.00 -4.42
CA GLY A 76 10.20 -11.35 -5.84
C GLY A 76 9.90 -10.19 -6.79
N GLY A 77 9.76 -8.95 -6.28
CA GLY A 77 9.46 -7.76 -7.11
C GLY A 77 7.97 -7.55 -7.41
N ASP A 78 7.07 -8.41 -6.91
CA ASP A 78 5.64 -8.21 -7.10
C ASP A 78 5.14 -7.03 -6.27
N ARG A 79 4.50 -6.06 -6.91
CA ARG A 79 3.96 -4.82 -6.31
C ARG A 79 2.43 -4.77 -6.34
N THR A 80 1.77 -5.87 -6.67
CA THR A 80 0.31 -5.97 -6.57
C THR A 80 -0.14 -5.48 -5.19
N PRO A 81 -1.07 -4.53 -5.11
CA PRO A 81 -1.58 -4.01 -3.85
C PRO A 81 -2.14 -5.11 -2.94
N ILE A 82 -1.84 -5.07 -1.64
CA ILE A 82 -2.26 -6.07 -0.66
C ILE A 82 -2.98 -5.40 0.50
N ILE A 83 -4.19 -5.87 0.79
CA ILE A 83 -4.90 -5.59 2.06
C ILE A 83 -4.80 -6.85 2.92
N MET A 84 -4.19 -6.73 4.10
CA MET A 84 -4.11 -7.82 5.07
C MET A 84 -5.36 -7.89 5.93
N LEU A 85 -5.91 -9.10 6.12
CA LEU A 85 -6.92 -9.38 7.13
C LEU A 85 -6.23 -9.92 8.38
N THR A 86 -6.43 -9.27 9.54
CA THR A 86 -5.75 -9.61 10.79
C THR A 86 -6.75 -9.91 11.91
N ALA A 87 -6.34 -10.62 12.97
CA ALA A 87 -7.14 -10.76 14.16
C ALA A 87 -7.30 -9.40 14.89
N LYS A 88 -8.41 -9.21 15.58
CA LYS A 88 -8.67 -8.00 16.35
C LYS A 88 -7.78 -7.95 17.59
N GLY A 89 -6.97 -6.88 17.73
CA GLY A 89 -6.27 -6.56 18.98
C GLY A 89 -4.75 -6.77 18.96
N GLU A 90 -4.17 -7.27 17.89
CA GLU A 90 -2.73 -7.44 17.77
C GLU A 90 -2.10 -6.29 16.98
N ASP A 91 -1.76 -5.20 17.68
CA ASP A 91 -1.09 -4.05 17.09
C ASP A 91 0.26 -4.43 16.46
N ASP A 92 0.93 -5.45 17.01
CA ASP A 92 2.20 -5.96 16.50
C ASP A 92 2.01 -6.64 15.14
N GLU A 93 0.95 -7.44 14.92
CA GLU A 93 0.63 -8.02 13.59
C GLU A 93 0.39 -6.94 12.53
N ARG A 94 -0.27 -5.83 12.88
CA ARG A 94 -0.49 -4.71 11.98
C ARG A 94 0.82 -4.04 11.56
N ILE A 95 1.73 -3.87 12.52
CA ILE A 95 3.08 -3.31 12.28
C ILE A 95 3.87 -4.25 11.38
N ASP A 96 3.90 -5.54 11.69
CA ASP A 96 4.63 -6.56 10.93
C ASP A 96 4.08 -6.69 9.50
N GLY A 97 2.74 -6.66 9.33
CA GLY A 97 2.10 -6.69 8.00
C GLY A 97 2.47 -5.48 7.14
N LEU A 98 2.46 -4.30 7.73
CA LEU A 98 2.90 -3.08 7.04
C LEU A 98 4.40 -3.11 6.77
N ASP A 99 5.23 -3.58 7.70
CA ASP A 99 6.69 -3.72 7.48
C ASP A 99 7.00 -4.81 6.43
N ALA A 100 6.12 -5.79 6.22
CA ALA A 100 6.21 -6.76 5.15
C ALA A 100 5.84 -6.23 3.76
N GLY A 101 5.17 -5.08 3.67
CA GLY A 101 4.80 -4.45 2.40
C GLY A 101 3.33 -4.46 2.06
N ALA A 102 2.45 -4.75 3.00
CA ALA A 102 1.02 -4.55 2.79
C ALA A 102 0.69 -3.06 2.60
N ASP A 103 -0.32 -2.79 1.77
CA ASP A 103 -0.76 -1.42 1.46
C ASP A 103 -1.84 -0.94 2.43
N ASP A 104 -2.58 -1.86 3.03
CA ASP A 104 -3.56 -1.58 4.08
C ASP A 104 -3.82 -2.85 4.90
N TYR A 105 -4.56 -2.73 5.99
CA TYR A 105 -5.00 -3.84 6.82
C TYR A 105 -6.44 -3.64 7.29
N LEU A 106 -7.10 -4.74 7.65
CA LEU A 106 -8.47 -4.73 8.17
C LEU A 106 -8.61 -5.81 9.24
N ALA A 107 -9.02 -5.42 10.45
CA ALA A 107 -9.17 -6.36 11.57
C ALA A 107 -10.46 -7.18 11.45
N LYS A 108 -10.37 -8.49 11.66
CA LYS A 108 -11.52 -9.40 11.81
C LYS A 108 -12.08 -9.31 13.24
N PRO A 109 -13.42 -9.28 13.45
CA PRO A 109 -14.47 -9.24 12.44
C PRO A 109 -14.67 -7.83 11.87
N PHE A 110 -14.93 -7.73 10.57
CA PHE A 110 -15.12 -6.47 9.86
C PHE A 110 -16.46 -6.40 9.12
N ASN A 111 -16.87 -5.17 8.81
CA ASN A 111 -18.00 -4.96 7.91
C ASN A 111 -17.53 -5.10 6.45
N PRO A 112 -18.17 -5.92 5.59
CA PRO A 112 -17.79 -6.03 4.18
C PRO A 112 -17.79 -4.71 3.41
N ARG A 113 -18.61 -3.73 3.81
CA ARG A 113 -18.60 -2.38 3.22
C ARG A 113 -17.31 -1.62 3.52
N GLU A 114 -16.71 -1.86 4.70
CA GLU A 114 -15.41 -1.29 5.03
C GLU A 114 -14.31 -1.85 4.12
N LEU A 115 -14.32 -3.17 3.88
CA LEU A 115 -13.38 -3.78 2.94
C LEU A 115 -13.53 -3.17 1.54
N VAL A 116 -14.76 -2.96 1.04
CA VAL A 116 -15.00 -2.29 -0.25
C VAL A 116 -14.42 -0.89 -0.29
N ALA A 117 -14.66 -0.08 0.74
CA ALA A 117 -14.10 1.28 0.84
C ALA A 117 -12.55 1.26 0.80
N ARG A 118 -11.92 0.32 1.51
CA ARG A 118 -10.46 0.13 1.50
C ARG A 118 -9.94 -0.33 0.15
N ILE A 119 -10.58 -1.31 -0.49
CA ILE A 119 -10.25 -1.76 -1.85
C ILE A 119 -10.29 -0.58 -2.82
N GLN A 120 -11.37 0.19 -2.81
CA GLN A 120 -11.53 1.36 -3.68
C GLN A 120 -10.45 2.42 -3.41
N ALA A 121 -10.13 2.68 -2.15
CA ALA A 121 -9.09 3.63 -1.77
C ALA A 121 -7.69 3.18 -2.23
N VAL A 122 -7.37 1.88 -2.09
CA VAL A 122 -6.09 1.33 -2.55
C VAL A 122 -6.01 1.33 -4.07
N LEU A 123 -7.04 0.88 -4.78
CA LEU A 123 -7.09 0.89 -6.25
C LEU A 123 -7.02 2.32 -6.82
N ARG A 124 -7.70 3.27 -6.20
CA ARG A 124 -7.60 4.68 -6.57
C ARG A 124 -6.17 5.17 -6.44
N ARG A 125 -5.47 4.90 -5.34
CA ARG A 125 -4.05 5.25 -5.16
C ARG A 125 -3.15 4.57 -6.20
N ALA A 126 -3.48 3.34 -6.60
CA ALA A 126 -2.76 2.61 -7.64
C ALA A 126 -3.03 3.18 -9.04
N ALA A 127 -4.25 3.66 -9.30
CA ALA A 127 -4.66 4.25 -10.57
C ALA A 127 -4.37 5.75 -10.66
N ASP A 128 -4.33 6.45 -9.50
CA ASP A 128 -4.28 7.90 -9.45
C ASP A 128 -2.89 8.44 -9.82
N VAL A 129 -2.88 8.88 -11.04
CA VAL A 129 -2.53 10.26 -11.42
C VAL A 129 -3.71 11.17 -10.99
N SER A 130 -3.90 11.42 -9.70
CA SER A 130 -5.04 12.21 -9.24
C SER A 130 -4.86 13.70 -9.34
N PRO A 131 -5.88 14.40 -9.86
CA PRO A 131 -5.91 15.85 -9.89
C PRO A 131 -6.37 16.36 -8.52
N GLY A 132 -5.43 16.76 -7.68
CA GLY A 132 -5.77 17.35 -6.39
C GLY A 132 -4.72 18.29 -5.81
N ALA A 133 -3.51 18.26 -6.31
CA ALA A 133 -2.51 19.29 -6.13
C ALA A 133 -1.83 19.53 -7.50
N PRO A 134 -1.54 20.75 -7.91
CA PRO A 134 -0.76 21.01 -9.10
C PRO A 134 0.67 20.54 -8.86
N ILE A 135 0.93 19.27 -9.17
CA ILE A 135 2.29 18.82 -9.38
C ILE A 135 2.62 19.25 -10.81
N PRO A 136 3.75 19.89 -11.08
CA PRO A 136 4.25 20.03 -12.44
C PRO A 136 4.49 18.61 -12.96
N THR A 137 3.52 18.06 -13.70
CA THR A 137 3.36 16.64 -13.97
C THR A 137 4.34 16.07 -14.98
N ASP A 138 5.11 16.91 -15.64
CA ASP A 138 5.99 16.51 -16.75
C ASP A 138 7.49 16.52 -16.40
N GLN A 139 7.89 17.01 -15.23
CA GLN A 139 9.29 17.01 -14.84
C GLN A 139 9.51 16.13 -13.62
N PRO A 140 10.50 15.22 -13.66
CA PRO A 140 10.93 14.50 -12.48
C PRO A 140 11.39 15.46 -11.39
N MET A 141 11.08 15.15 -10.13
CA MET A 141 11.62 15.88 -8.98
C MET A 141 12.86 15.17 -8.46
N THR A 142 13.91 15.94 -8.24
CA THR A 142 15.19 15.43 -7.74
C THR A 142 15.47 15.93 -6.33
N PHE A 143 16.03 15.07 -5.50
CA PHE A 143 16.57 15.40 -4.18
C PHE A 143 17.76 14.47 -3.89
N GLY A 144 18.90 15.04 -3.57
CA GLY A 144 20.15 14.29 -3.43
C GLY A 144 20.44 13.41 -4.65
N ASP A 145 20.59 12.09 -4.44
CA ASP A 145 20.81 11.10 -5.48
C ASP A 145 19.52 10.40 -5.96
N CYS A 146 18.36 10.89 -5.51
CA CYS A 146 17.05 10.39 -5.86
C CYS A 146 16.36 11.25 -6.93
N GLU A 147 15.65 10.58 -7.84
CA GLU A 147 14.75 11.19 -8.82
C GLU A 147 13.41 10.47 -8.80
N VAL A 148 12.31 11.20 -8.62
CA VAL A 148 10.96 10.66 -8.64
C VAL A 148 10.18 11.20 -9.83
N ASN A 149 9.67 10.29 -10.65
CA ASN A 149 8.75 10.61 -11.74
C ASN A 149 7.33 10.20 -11.33
N PHE A 150 6.46 11.19 -11.14
CA PHE A 150 5.09 10.96 -10.68
C PHE A 150 4.19 10.39 -11.77
N ALA A 151 4.46 10.67 -13.05
CA ALA A 151 3.67 10.16 -14.17
C ALA A 151 3.90 8.66 -14.39
N THR A 152 5.16 8.22 -14.31
CA THR A 152 5.54 6.79 -14.46
C THR A 152 5.55 6.04 -13.13
N ARG A 153 5.42 6.72 -11.98
CA ARG A 153 5.50 6.17 -10.62
C ARG A 153 6.84 5.50 -10.32
N VAL A 154 7.90 5.99 -10.93
CA VAL A 154 9.25 5.45 -10.75
C VAL A 154 10.04 6.37 -9.83
N LEU A 155 10.66 5.80 -8.81
CA LEU A 155 11.73 6.41 -8.03
C LEU A 155 13.05 5.78 -8.50
N THR A 156 14.03 6.59 -8.83
CA THR A 156 15.40 6.11 -9.04
C THR A 156 16.32 6.67 -7.97
N ARG A 157 17.36 5.93 -7.64
CA ARG A 157 18.44 6.39 -6.78
C ARG A 157 19.77 6.07 -7.44
N SER A 158 20.60 7.07 -7.64
CA SER A 158 21.86 6.95 -8.41
C SER A 158 21.64 6.28 -9.77
N GLY A 159 20.51 6.54 -10.43
CA GLY A 159 20.14 5.96 -11.72
C GLY A 159 19.57 4.54 -11.68
N VAL A 160 19.47 3.92 -10.49
CA VAL A 160 18.86 2.58 -10.32
C VAL A 160 17.40 2.74 -9.90
N ALA A 161 16.49 2.09 -10.64
CA ALA A 161 15.07 2.10 -10.30
C ALA A 161 14.81 1.34 -9.00
N LEU A 162 13.99 1.93 -8.14
CA LEU A 162 13.54 1.36 -6.88
C LEU A 162 12.05 1.05 -6.96
N ASP A 163 11.70 -0.16 -6.57
CA ASP A 163 10.32 -0.62 -6.56
C ASP A 163 9.60 -0.15 -5.29
N LEU A 164 8.61 0.69 -5.46
CA LEU A 164 7.73 1.18 -4.39
C LEU A 164 6.39 0.46 -4.41
N THR A 165 5.87 0.13 -3.24
CA THR A 165 4.47 -0.24 -3.09
C THR A 165 3.56 0.98 -3.34
N THR A 166 2.27 0.73 -3.53
CA THR A 166 1.29 1.83 -3.72
C THR A 166 1.27 2.80 -2.54
N SER A 167 1.38 2.27 -1.32
CA SER A 167 1.38 3.10 -0.10
C SER A 167 2.68 3.88 0.10
N GLU A 168 3.83 3.28 -0.22
CA GLU A 168 5.12 3.98 -0.17
C GLU A 168 5.18 5.13 -1.17
N PHE A 169 4.71 4.89 -2.40
CA PHE A 169 4.64 5.94 -3.41
C PHE A 169 3.69 7.08 -3.01
N ALA A 170 2.51 6.74 -2.47
CA ALA A 170 1.56 7.74 -1.99
C ALA A 170 2.15 8.60 -0.85
N MET A 171 2.87 7.98 0.09
CA MET A 171 3.55 8.68 1.19
C MET A 171 4.69 9.56 0.68
N LEU A 172 5.53 9.04 -0.24
CA LEU A 172 6.61 9.80 -0.86
C LEU A 172 6.05 11.04 -1.58
N ARG A 173 4.96 10.88 -2.32
CA ARG A 173 4.28 12.00 -2.99
C ARG A 173 3.86 13.08 -2.01
N VAL A 174 3.28 12.72 -0.87
CA VAL A 174 2.90 13.69 0.17
C VAL A 174 4.12 14.47 0.66
N PHE A 175 5.21 13.81 0.96
CA PHE A 175 6.43 14.48 1.42
C PHE A 175 7.00 15.43 0.37
N VAL A 176 7.14 14.97 -0.86
CA VAL A 176 7.73 15.75 -1.95
C VAL A 176 6.87 16.97 -2.34
N THR A 177 5.56 16.87 -2.16
CA THR A 177 4.63 18.00 -2.42
C THR A 177 4.49 18.99 -1.27
N HIS A 178 5.02 18.67 -0.08
CA HIS A 178 4.99 19.53 1.10
C HIS A 178 6.42 19.67 1.71
N PRO A 179 7.40 20.14 0.90
CA PRO A 179 8.76 20.30 1.38
C PRO A 179 8.81 21.36 2.48
N HIS A 180 9.66 21.13 3.49
CA HIS A 180 9.86 22.00 4.65
C HIS A 180 8.62 22.21 5.55
N GLU A 181 7.50 21.57 5.26
CA GLU A 181 6.29 21.62 6.10
C GLU A 181 6.29 20.45 7.09
N PRO A 182 6.30 20.70 8.42
CA PRO A 182 6.12 19.63 9.40
C PRO A 182 4.68 19.06 9.33
N LEU A 183 4.56 17.79 9.00
CA LEU A 183 3.29 17.08 8.86
C LEU A 183 3.07 16.17 10.08
N THR A 184 1.89 16.28 10.72
CA THR A 184 1.49 15.36 11.77
C THR A 184 1.19 13.97 11.19
N ARG A 185 1.17 12.94 12.04
CA ARG A 185 0.82 11.58 11.60
C ARG A 185 -0.57 11.50 11.01
N GLU A 186 -1.53 12.19 11.63
CA GLU A 186 -2.91 12.30 11.15
C GLU A 186 -2.95 12.99 9.78
N ARG A 187 -2.20 14.07 9.61
CA ARG A 187 -2.12 14.81 8.35
C ARG A 187 -1.51 13.96 7.25
N LEU A 188 -0.42 13.25 7.54
CA LEU A 188 0.21 12.29 6.62
C LEU A 188 -0.76 11.17 6.22
N SER A 189 -1.46 10.57 7.20
CA SER A 189 -2.46 9.54 6.93
C SER A 189 -3.57 10.06 6.04
N MET A 190 -4.13 11.23 6.36
CA MET A 190 -5.21 11.85 5.60
C MET A 190 -4.79 12.17 4.15
N LEU A 191 -3.60 12.72 3.95
CA LEU A 191 -3.11 13.09 2.62
C LEU A 191 -2.71 11.86 1.79
N ALA A 192 -2.09 10.83 2.42
CA ALA A 192 -1.64 9.63 1.72
C ALA A 192 -2.75 8.61 1.49
N ARG A 193 -3.71 8.47 2.42
CA ARG A 193 -4.73 7.42 2.41
C ARG A 193 -6.16 7.90 2.16
N GLY A 194 -6.45 9.19 2.41
CA GLY A 194 -7.78 9.80 2.33
C GLY A 194 -8.51 9.84 3.68
N LYS A 195 -9.65 10.55 3.70
CA LYS A 195 -10.39 10.87 4.94
C LYS A 195 -11.08 9.70 5.65
N GLU A 196 -11.19 8.54 5.01
CA GLU A 196 -11.99 7.41 5.51
C GLU A 196 -11.22 6.41 6.37
N HIS A 197 -9.96 6.69 6.69
CA HIS A 197 -9.11 5.78 7.45
C HIS A 197 -8.99 6.24 8.90
N GLU A 198 -9.24 5.33 9.84
CA GLU A 198 -8.81 5.52 11.22
C GLU A 198 -7.30 5.76 11.25
N VAL A 199 -6.90 6.82 11.96
CA VAL A 199 -5.50 7.19 12.08
C VAL A 199 -4.84 6.21 13.04
N PHE A 200 -4.06 5.28 12.49
CA PHE A 200 -3.20 4.42 13.27
C PHE A 200 -1.76 4.97 13.20
N ASP A 201 -1.36 5.71 14.22
CA ASP A 201 -0.09 6.46 14.25
C ASP A 201 1.14 5.60 13.95
N ARG A 202 1.17 4.36 14.48
CA ARG A 202 2.28 3.42 14.26
C ARG A 202 2.40 2.97 12.81
N ALA A 203 1.30 2.90 12.05
CA ALA A 203 1.35 2.57 10.62
C ALA A 203 2.11 3.61 9.79
N ILE A 204 2.01 4.89 10.17
CA ILE A 204 2.77 5.98 9.54
C ILE A 204 4.26 5.84 9.85
N ASP A 205 4.62 5.53 11.09
CA ASP A 205 6.01 5.37 11.51
C ASP A 205 6.70 4.22 10.76
N VAL A 206 5.99 3.10 10.56
CA VAL A 206 6.48 1.96 9.76
C VAL A 206 6.71 2.37 8.31
N GLN A 207 5.74 3.05 7.69
CA GLN A 207 5.87 3.51 6.29
C GLN A 207 7.01 4.52 6.13
N VAL A 208 7.16 5.44 7.07
CA VAL A 208 8.31 6.38 7.10
C VAL A 208 9.63 5.63 7.24
N SER A 209 9.69 4.64 8.13
CA SER A 209 10.90 3.80 8.31
C SER A 209 11.28 3.10 7.01
N ARG A 210 10.31 2.56 6.27
CA ARG A 210 10.54 1.90 4.98
C ARG A 210 10.99 2.88 3.90
N LEU A 211 10.35 4.03 3.78
CA LEU A 211 10.80 5.06 2.84
C LEU A 211 12.24 5.49 3.12
N ARG A 212 12.60 5.67 4.40
CA ARG A 212 13.98 5.99 4.79
C ARG A 212 14.97 4.91 4.32
N LYS A 213 14.63 3.63 4.46
CA LYS A 213 15.48 2.53 3.95
C LYS A 213 15.73 2.61 2.45
N LEU A 214 14.80 3.19 1.68
CA LEU A 214 14.90 3.34 0.24
C LEU A 214 15.67 4.60 -0.19
N ILE A 215 15.37 5.74 0.43
CA ILE A 215 15.87 7.04 -0.04
C ILE A 215 17.05 7.59 0.75
N GLU A 216 17.27 7.16 2.00
CA GLU A 216 18.36 7.67 2.83
C GLU A 216 19.63 6.83 2.66
N LEU A 217 20.80 7.45 2.85
CA LEU A 217 22.07 6.73 2.95
C LEU A 217 22.15 5.89 4.22
N ASP A 218 21.67 6.47 5.33
CA ASP A 218 21.55 5.84 6.64
C ASP A 218 20.16 6.14 7.20
N ALA A 219 19.28 5.13 7.22
CA ALA A 219 17.92 5.27 7.73
C ALA A 219 17.88 5.67 9.23
N GLY A 220 18.93 5.39 9.99
CA GLY A 220 19.08 5.80 11.40
C GLY A 220 19.48 7.26 11.57
N LYS A 221 20.03 7.89 10.52
CA LYS A 221 20.40 9.30 10.47
C LYS A 221 19.80 9.98 9.25
N PRO A 222 18.46 10.10 9.20
CA PRO A 222 17.76 10.54 8.00
C PRO A 222 18.07 12.00 7.70
N ARG A 223 18.42 12.26 6.43
CA ARG A 223 18.65 13.60 5.89
C ARG A 223 17.38 14.20 5.32
N TYR A 224 16.63 13.40 4.56
CA TYR A 224 15.46 13.89 3.81
C TYR A 224 14.18 13.86 4.63
N ILE A 225 13.82 12.70 5.22
CA ILE A 225 12.62 12.60 6.06
C ILE A 225 13.03 12.68 7.52
N GLN A 226 13.01 13.87 8.08
CA GLN A 226 13.43 14.14 9.47
C GLN A 226 12.25 14.01 10.45
N THR A 227 12.53 13.56 11.68
CA THR A 227 11.54 13.52 12.75
C THR A 227 11.48 14.87 13.46
N VAL A 228 10.27 15.43 13.56
CA VAL A 228 10.00 16.61 14.38
C VAL A 228 9.33 16.13 15.66
N TRP A 229 10.10 16.06 16.76
CA TRP A 229 9.65 15.53 18.04
C TRP A 229 8.34 16.17 18.52
N GLY A 230 7.37 15.32 18.90
CA GLY A 230 6.06 15.76 19.35
C GLY A 230 5.14 16.31 18.25
N ARG A 231 5.57 16.35 16.97
CA ARG A 231 4.77 16.87 15.85
C ARG A 231 4.59 15.89 14.71
N GLY A 232 5.61 15.12 14.34
CA GLY A 232 5.55 14.19 13.21
C GLY A 232 6.82 14.22 12.36
N TYR A 233 6.69 14.49 11.08
CA TYR A 233 7.80 14.40 10.12
C TYR A 233 7.84 15.60 9.18
N VAL A 234 9.04 15.92 8.70
CA VAL A 234 9.28 16.98 7.71
C VAL A 234 10.18 16.43 6.61
N PHE A 235 9.89 16.79 5.37
CA PHE A 235 10.74 16.49 4.23
C PHE A 235 11.62 17.68 3.89
N VAL A 236 12.93 17.44 3.84
CA VAL A 236 13.96 18.43 3.53
C VAL A 236 14.74 17.89 2.33
N PRO A 237 14.46 18.36 1.11
CA PRO A 237 15.07 17.81 -0.12
C PRO A 237 16.57 18.08 -0.24
N ASP A 238 17.11 19.12 0.46
CA ASP A 238 18.50 19.61 0.35
C ASP A 238 19.25 19.64 1.69
#